data_4a23c9cfe68b0841c779587745f676a3
#
_entry.id   4a23c9cfe68b0841c779587745f676a3
#
_cell.length_a   1.000
_cell.length_b   1.000
_cell.length_c   1.000
_cell.angle_alpha   90.00
_cell.angle_beta   90.00
_cell.angle_gamma   90.00
#
_symmetry.space_group_name_H-M   'P 1'
#
loop_
_entity.id
_entity.type
_entity.pdbx_description
1 polymer ?
#
loop_
_entity_poly.entity_id
_entity_poly.type
_entity_poly.pdbx_seq_one_letter_code
_entity_poly.pdbx_strand_id
1 'polypeptide(L)'
;MYIVDCHCDTLTELYKKGTSLYSNDQHFDIKRMIELGGGLQFCAIFVPTHEFRYYGGLRYTLQHLDKYNQELKQMRADGVDVLPILTKEGAADALNHKAATLLAIEEGGAIDGSLEALRCLYELGLRAMTLTWSNRNDIADGVNEEGSGGGLTVFGRKVVQEMNR
;
A
#
# COMPACT_ATOMS: atom_id res chain seq x y z
N MET A 1 3.42 -4.33 -24.21
CA MET A 1 4.40 -3.60 -23.38
C MET A 1 4.00 -3.85 -21.93
N TYR A 2 4.92 -4.27 -21.04
CA TYR A 2 4.63 -4.46 -19.63
C TYR A 2 4.93 -3.16 -18.87
N ILE A 3 3.97 -2.67 -18.11
CA ILE A 3 4.06 -1.38 -17.39
C ILE A 3 4.33 -1.67 -15.92
N VAL A 4 5.27 -0.95 -15.31
CA VAL A 4 5.47 -0.94 -13.85
C VAL A 4 5.18 0.46 -13.33
N ASP A 5 4.14 0.57 -12.51
CA ASP A 5 3.77 1.81 -11.85
C ASP A 5 3.95 1.64 -10.33
N CYS A 6 4.84 2.44 -9.76
CA CYS A 6 5.26 2.31 -8.37
C CYS A 6 4.36 3.03 -7.38
N HIS A 7 3.29 3.72 -7.81
CA HIS A 7 2.38 4.39 -6.87
C HIS A 7 1.03 4.72 -7.51
N CYS A 8 -0.06 4.37 -6.83
CA CYS A 8 -1.40 4.86 -7.15
C CYS A 8 -2.33 4.77 -5.94
N ASP A 9 -3.05 5.87 -5.64
CA ASP A 9 -4.00 5.98 -4.52
C ASP A 9 -5.40 5.46 -4.85
N THR A 10 -5.58 4.83 -6.01
CA THR A 10 -6.88 4.32 -6.44
C THR A 10 -7.54 3.46 -5.37
N LEU A 11 -6.77 2.63 -4.64
CA LEU A 11 -7.30 1.77 -3.58
C LEU A 11 -8.00 2.57 -2.46
N THR A 12 -7.44 3.71 -2.07
CA THR A 12 -8.05 4.62 -1.09
C THR A 12 -9.39 5.17 -1.59
N GLU A 13 -9.46 5.57 -2.86
CA GLU A 13 -10.67 6.11 -3.46
C GLU A 13 -11.76 5.02 -3.65
N LEU A 14 -11.35 3.79 -3.98
CA LEU A 14 -12.31 2.67 -4.12
C LEU A 14 -13.07 2.39 -2.82
N TYR A 15 -12.40 2.45 -1.68
CA TYR A 15 -13.05 2.25 -0.39
C TYR A 15 -14.10 3.33 -0.12
N LYS A 16 -13.76 4.59 -0.38
CA LYS A 16 -14.66 5.74 -0.19
C LYS A 16 -15.89 5.68 -1.11
N LYS A 17 -15.68 5.28 -2.37
CA LYS A 17 -16.72 5.27 -3.41
C LYS A 17 -17.47 3.94 -3.53
N GLY A 18 -16.99 2.88 -2.88
CA GLY A 18 -17.59 1.55 -2.98
C GLY A 18 -17.49 0.91 -4.36
N THR A 19 -16.47 1.28 -5.16
CA THR A 19 -16.25 0.76 -6.51
C THR A 19 -15.25 -0.40 -6.54
N SER A 20 -15.01 -1.01 -7.71
CA SER A 20 -14.15 -2.19 -7.87
C SER A 20 -12.74 -1.84 -8.33
N LEU A 21 -11.74 -2.60 -7.89
CA LEU A 21 -10.38 -2.54 -8.39
C LEU A 21 -10.27 -3.10 -9.81
N TYR A 22 -11.19 -3.98 -10.22
CA TYR A 22 -11.19 -4.56 -11.55
C TYR A 22 -11.53 -3.54 -12.63
N SER A 23 -12.58 -2.73 -12.44
CA SER A 23 -13.00 -1.70 -13.39
C SER A 23 -13.63 -0.51 -12.65
N ASN A 24 -13.13 0.68 -12.87
CA ASN A 24 -13.58 1.90 -12.23
C ASN A 24 -13.29 3.14 -13.07
N ASP A 25 -13.73 4.31 -12.60
CA ASP A 25 -13.53 5.62 -13.22
C ASP A 25 -12.31 6.40 -12.68
N GLN A 26 -11.48 5.74 -11.85
CA GLN A 26 -10.29 6.36 -11.26
C GLN A 26 -9.08 6.28 -12.22
N HIS A 27 -7.91 6.71 -11.75
CA HIS A 27 -6.68 6.76 -12.54
C HIS A 27 -6.18 5.37 -12.96
N PHE A 28 -6.49 4.33 -12.18
CA PHE A 28 -6.04 2.96 -12.42
C PHE A 28 -7.16 1.95 -12.22
N ASP A 29 -7.21 0.90 -13.03
CA ASP A 29 -7.89 -0.36 -12.78
C ASP A 29 -7.19 -1.55 -13.49
N ILE A 30 -7.46 -2.76 -13.01
CA ILE A 30 -6.86 -3.99 -13.52
C ILE A 30 -7.25 -4.27 -14.98
N LYS A 31 -8.49 -3.98 -15.35
CA LYS A 31 -8.99 -4.22 -16.72
C LYS A 31 -8.20 -3.41 -17.75
N ARG A 32 -8.05 -2.11 -17.54
CA ARG A 32 -7.25 -1.24 -18.43
C ARG A 32 -5.78 -1.66 -18.46
N MET A 33 -5.20 -2.06 -17.33
CA MET A 33 -3.83 -2.57 -17.31
C MET A 33 -3.67 -3.82 -18.19
N ILE A 34 -4.60 -4.78 -18.11
CA ILE A 34 -4.60 -5.98 -18.94
C ILE A 34 -4.76 -5.61 -20.42
N GLU A 35 -5.66 -4.70 -20.77
CA GLU A 35 -5.89 -4.23 -22.13
C GLU A 35 -4.66 -3.53 -22.74
N LEU A 36 -3.83 -2.88 -21.93
CA LEU A 36 -2.57 -2.25 -22.33
C LEU A 36 -1.40 -3.23 -22.49
N GLY A 37 -1.61 -4.52 -22.22
CA GLY A 37 -0.61 -5.57 -22.38
C GLY A 37 0.02 -6.05 -21.08
N GLY A 38 -0.55 -5.70 -19.94
CA GLY A 38 -0.16 -6.15 -18.60
C GLY A 38 0.77 -5.19 -17.84
N GLY A 39 0.89 -5.45 -16.54
CA GLY A 39 1.75 -4.62 -15.68
C GLY A 39 1.75 -5.03 -14.22
N LEU A 40 2.60 -4.33 -13.46
CA LEU A 40 2.67 -4.34 -12.01
C LEU A 40 2.27 -2.98 -11.45
N GLN A 41 1.30 -2.94 -10.56
CA GLN A 41 0.87 -1.74 -9.85
C GLN A 41 1.17 -1.84 -8.35
N PHE A 42 1.83 -0.83 -7.80
CA PHE A 42 1.85 -0.59 -6.36
C PHE A 42 0.54 0.09 -5.96
N CYS A 43 -0.33 -0.65 -5.31
CA CYS A 43 -1.62 -0.16 -4.82
C CYS A 43 -1.42 0.45 -3.43
N ALA A 44 -1.39 1.77 -3.36
CA ALA A 44 -1.17 2.49 -2.12
C ALA A 44 -2.47 2.68 -1.34
N ILE A 45 -2.37 2.50 -0.01
CA ILE A 45 -3.32 3.01 0.96
C ILE A 45 -2.73 4.32 1.49
N PHE A 46 -3.24 5.45 1.04
CA PHE A 46 -2.90 6.73 1.66
C PHE A 46 -3.63 6.88 2.99
N VAL A 47 -2.88 7.05 4.08
CA VAL A 47 -3.44 7.14 5.43
C VAL A 47 -3.33 8.58 5.93
N PRO A 48 -4.44 9.35 5.98
CA PRO A 48 -4.42 10.74 6.42
C PRO A 48 -4.30 10.83 7.95
N THR A 49 -3.15 10.45 8.51
CA THR A 49 -2.92 10.37 9.97
C THR A 49 -3.16 11.69 10.68
N HIS A 50 -2.95 12.81 9.98
CA HIS A 50 -3.21 14.16 10.52
C HIS A 50 -4.70 14.45 10.76
N GLU A 51 -5.62 13.67 10.17
CA GLU A 51 -7.06 13.75 10.41
C GLU A 51 -7.50 12.95 11.65
N PHE A 52 -6.64 12.05 12.14
CA PHE A 52 -6.94 11.21 13.30
C PHE A 52 -6.43 11.88 14.57
N ARG A 53 -7.32 12.02 15.57
CA ARG A 53 -7.01 12.78 16.79
C ARG A 53 -6.01 12.07 17.71
N TYR A 54 -5.94 10.72 17.67
CA TYR A 54 -5.05 9.88 18.47
C TYR A 54 -4.62 8.64 17.68
N TYR A 55 -5.33 7.53 17.82
CA TYR A 55 -5.10 6.27 17.12
C TYR A 55 -6.23 6.02 16.14
N GLY A 56 -5.94 5.82 14.92
CA GLY A 56 -6.96 5.57 13.89
C GLY A 56 -6.35 5.09 12.57
N GLY A 57 -5.05 5.31 12.41
CA GLY A 57 -4.31 4.95 11.22
C GLY A 57 -4.36 3.45 10.96
N LEU A 58 -4.12 2.63 11.98
CA LEU A 58 -4.16 1.16 11.85
C LEU A 58 -5.57 0.66 11.48
N ARG A 59 -6.61 1.17 12.14
CA ARG A 59 -7.99 0.79 11.81
C ARG A 59 -8.34 1.15 10.37
N TYR A 60 -8.00 2.36 9.95
CA TYR A 60 -8.21 2.83 8.58
C TYR A 60 -7.48 1.93 7.58
N THR A 61 -6.20 1.62 7.85
CA THR A 61 -5.38 0.74 7.04
C THR A 61 -6.00 -0.64 6.89
N LEU A 62 -6.45 -1.26 8.00
CA LEU A 62 -7.08 -2.59 7.97
C LEU A 62 -8.36 -2.61 7.13
N GLN A 63 -9.18 -1.56 7.16
CA GLN A 63 -10.39 -1.46 6.34
C GLN A 63 -10.06 -1.45 4.83
N HIS A 64 -9.05 -0.70 4.42
CA HIS A 64 -8.62 -0.62 3.01
C HIS A 64 -7.90 -1.90 2.56
N LEU A 65 -7.10 -2.49 3.44
CA LEU A 65 -6.44 -3.78 3.21
C LEU A 65 -7.46 -4.89 3.01
N ASP A 66 -8.50 -4.95 3.84
CA ASP A 66 -9.59 -5.91 3.66
C ASP A 66 -10.29 -5.72 2.31
N LYS A 67 -10.61 -4.47 1.94
CA LYS A 67 -11.17 -4.15 0.62
C LYS A 67 -10.28 -4.68 -0.51
N TYR A 68 -8.97 -4.42 -0.46
CA TYR A 68 -8.01 -4.91 -1.44
C TYR A 68 -8.03 -6.44 -1.55
N ASN A 69 -7.99 -7.15 -0.41
CA ASN A 69 -8.00 -8.61 -0.40
C ASN A 69 -9.31 -9.19 -0.92
N GLN A 70 -10.47 -8.58 -0.61
CA GLN A 70 -11.77 -8.99 -1.15
C GLN A 70 -11.83 -8.78 -2.68
N GLU A 71 -11.33 -7.67 -3.20
CA GLU A 71 -11.25 -7.41 -4.65
C GLU A 71 -10.37 -8.47 -5.36
N LEU A 72 -9.19 -8.78 -4.82
CA LEU A 72 -8.33 -9.82 -5.39
C LEU A 72 -8.98 -11.20 -5.37
N LYS A 73 -9.66 -11.53 -4.27
CA LYS A 73 -10.38 -12.81 -4.13
C LYS A 73 -11.50 -12.92 -5.17
N GLN A 74 -12.28 -11.84 -5.35
CA GLN A 74 -13.36 -11.82 -6.34
C GLN A 74 -12.81 -11.94 -7.76
N MET A 75 -11.81 -11.14 -8.13
CA MET A 75 -11.20 -11.19 -9.46
C MET A 75 -10.69 -12.59 -9.80
N ARG A 76 -10.05 -13.27 -8.87
CA ARG A 76 -9.59 -14.66 -9.09
C ARG A 76 -10.73 -15.65 -9.25
N ALA A 77 -11.82 -15.50 -8.47
CA ALA A 77 -13.00 -16.32 -8.61
C ALA A 77 -13.66 -16.12 -9.98
N ASP A 78 -13.57 -14.93 -10.55
CA ASP A 78 -14.05 -14.58 -11.89
C ASP A 78 -13.07 -14.96 -13.03
N GLY A 79 -11.96 -15.62 -12.69
CA GLY A 79 -10.97 -16.08 -13.67
C GLY A 79 -10.04 -14.98 -14.19
N VAL A 80 -9.94 -13.82 -13.52
CA VAL A 80 -9.00 -12.77 -13.87
C VAL A 80 -7.59 -13.17 -13.43
N ASP A 81 -6.64 -13.11 -14.37
CA ASP A 81 -5.22 -13.38 -14.10
C ASP A 81 -4.58 -12.17 -13.40
N VAL A 82 -4.60 -12.19 -12.06
CA VAL A 82 -4.00 -11.19 -11.19
C VAL A 82 -3.16 -11.83 -10.09
N LEU A 83 -1.88 -11.44 -10.01
CA LEU A 83 -0.91 -11.94 -9.02
C LEU A 83 -0.64 -10.86 -7.96
N PRO A 84 -0.98 -11.07 -6.66
CA PRO A 84 -0.43 -10.24 -5.58
C PRO A 84 1.01 -10.63 -5.30
N ILE A 85 1.90 -9.65 -5.29
CA ILE A 85 3.32 -9.84 -4.98
C ILE A 85 3.50 -9.94 -3.47
N LEU A 86 3.88 -11.11 -3.00
CA LEU A 86 4.13 -11.39 -1.58
C LEU A 86 5.58 -11.83 -1.31
N THR A 87 6.33 -12.22 -2.34
CA THR A 87 7.71 -12.72 -2.23
C THR A 87 8.57 -12.22 -3.38
N LYS A 88 9.89 -12.40 -3.28
CA LYS A 88 10.82 -12.11 -4.38
C LYS A 88 10.55 -12.98 -5.61
N GLU A 89 10.21 -14.24 -5.39
CA GLU A 89 9.85 -15.19 -6.45
C GLU A 89 8.58 -14.74 -7.16
N GLY A 90 7.56 -14.29 -6.41
CA GLY A 90 6.35 -13.71 -6.97
C GLY A 90 6.63 -12.44 -7.78
N ALA A 91 7.56 -11.59 -7.32
CA ALA A 91 7.98 -10.42 -8.10
C ALA A 91 8.67 -10.81 -9.42
N ALA A 92 9.50 -11.85 -9.41
CA ALA A 92 10.13 -12.37 -10.62
C ALA A 92 9.10 -13.02 -11.57
N ASP A 93 8.05 -13.62 -11.01
CA ASP A 93 6.97 -14.28 -11.78
C ASP A 93 5.94 -13.27 -12.35
N ALA A 94 5.96 -12.03 -11.90
CA ALA A 94 4.98 -11.01 -12.30
C ALA A 94 4.86 -10.84 -13.82
N LEU A 95 5.97 -11.00 -14.56
CA LEU A 95 5.99 -10.87 -16.01
C LEU A 95 5.23 -12.00 -16.74
N ASN A 96 4.94 -13.12 -16.08
CA ASN A 96 4.16 -14.23 -16.61
C ASN A 96 2.65 -14.04 -16.41
N HIS A 97 2.23 -12.98 -15.70
CA HIS A 97 0.85 -12.67 -15.43
C HIS A 97 0.39 -11.43 -16.18
N LYS A 98 -0.92 -11.36 -16.49
CA LYS A 98 -1.53 -10.22 -17.16
C LYS A 98 -1.57 -8.98 -16.26
N ALA A 99 -1.74 -9.18 -14.96
CA ALA A 99 -1.67 -8.13 -13.98
C ALA A 99 -0.98 -8.63 -12.71
N ALA A 100 -0.17 -7.77 -12.11
CA ALA A 100 0.40 -7.99 -10.78
C ALA A 100 0.13 -6.77 -9.90
N THR A 101 -0.03 -6.99 -8.60
CA THR A 101 -0.25 -5.90 -7.64
C THR A 101 0.65 -6.08 -6.43
N LEU A 102 1.14 -4.97 -5.88
CA LEU A 102 1.88 -4.93 -4.63
C LEU A 102 1.18 -3.97 -3.67
N LEU A 103 0.80 -4.44 -2.49
CA LEU A 103 0.16 -3.59 -1.50
C LEU A 103 1.19 -2.70 -0.82
N ALA A 104 0.93 -1.40 -0.82
CA ALA A 104 1.75 -0.38 -0.18
C ALA A 104 0.92 0.46 0.80
N ILE A 105 1.59 1.06 1.76
CA ILE A 105 1.06 2.12 2.62
C ILE A 105 1.81 3.41 2.31
N GLU A 106 1.10 4.49 2.07
CA GLU A 106 1.64 5.84 2.10
C GLU A 106 1.30 6.49 3.44
N GLU A 107 2.32 6.91 4.18
CA GLU A 107 2.28 7.46 5.54
C GLU A 107 2.41 6.37 6.64
N GLY A 108 3.66 6.16 7.10
CA GLY A 108 4.01 5.15 8.10
C GLY A 108 3.39 5.34 9.48
N GLY A 109 2.84 6.51 9.80
CA GLY A 109 2.01 6.70 10.99
C GLY A 109 0.80 5.76 11.05
N ALA A 110 0.47 5.11 9.95
CA ALA A 110 -0.53 4.04 9.85
C ALA A 110 -0.34 2.88 10.85
N ILE A 111 0.89 2.66 11.34
CA ILE A 111 1.16 1.60 12.33
C ILE A 111 0.91 2.02 13.78
N ASP A 112 0.43 3.24 14.02
CA ASP A 112 0.08 3.78 15.35
C ASP A 112 1.20 3.53 16.40
N GLY A 113 2.50 3.72 16.03
CA GLY A 113 3.65 3.56 16.91
C GLY A 113 3.97 2.11 17.34
N SER A 114 3.48 1.09 16.63
CA SER A 114 3.60 -0.32 16.98
C SER A 114 4.36 -1.16 15.94
N LEU A 115 5.47 -1.81 16.35
CA LEU A 115 6.16 -2.81 15.52
C LEU A 115 5.32 -4.08 15.34
N GLU A 116 4.47 -4.40 16.30
CA GLU A 116 3.53 -5.52 16.24
C GLU A 116 2.53 -5.30 15.10
N ALA A 117 2.01 -4.07 14.99
CA ALA A 117 1.13 -3.69 13.89
C ALA A 117 1.84 -3.84 12.52
N LEU A 118 3.09 -3.38 12.41
CA LEU A 118 3.89 -3.53 11.18
C LEU A 118 4.02 -5.01 10.79
N ARG A 119 4.38 -5.89 11.74
CA ARG A 119 4.49 -7.33 11.47
C ARG A 119 3.17 -7.95 11.06
N CYS A 120 2.07 -7.63 11.75
CA CYS A 120 0.75 -8.12 11.39
C CYS A 120 0.33 -7.66 9.99
N LEU A 121 0.59 -6.41 9.63
CA LEU A 121 0.30 -5.90 8.29
C LEU A 121 1.14 -6.60 7.20
N TYR A 122 2.41 -6.94 7.50
CA TYR A 122 3.23 -7.74 6.60
C TYR A 122 2.63 -9.13 6.36
N GLU A 123 2.19 -9.84 7.41
CA GLU A 123 1.50 -11.14 7.29
C GLU A 123 0.19 -11.03 6.49
N LEU A 124 -0.49 -9.90 6.57
CA LEU A 124 -1.71 -9.61 5.81
C LEU A 124 -1.46 -9.16 4.36
N GLY A 125 -0.20 -9.06 3.93
CA GLY A 125 0.16 -8.80 2.54
C GLY A 125 0.82 -7.45 2.24
N LEU A 126 1.04 -6.58 3.22
CA LEU A 126 1.80 -5.35 3.03
C LEU A 126 3.25 -5.66 2.60
N ARG A 127 3.77 -4.96 1.58
CA ARG A 127 5.15 -5.15 1.08
C ARG A 127 5.93 -3.86 0.88
N ALA A 128 5.28 -2.71 0.91
CA ALA A 128 5.95 -1.42 0.88
C ALA A 128 5.30 -0.43 1.83
N MET A 129 6.08 0.46 2.40
CA MET A 129 5.58 1.54 3.26
C MET A 129 6.50 2.75 3.14
N THR A 130 5.94 3.94 2.88
CA THR A 130 6.69 5.19 3.07
C THR A 130 6.75 5.53 4.56
N LEU A 131 7.88 6.04 5.02
CA LEU A 131 8.06 6.34 6.44
C LEU A 131 7.22 7.52 6.90
N THR A 132 7.08 8.51 6.01
CA THR A 132 6.28 9.71 6.24
C THR A 132 5.56 10.10 4.95
N TRP A 133 4.56 10.96 5.07
CA TRP A 133 4.10 11.82 4.00
C TRP A 133 4.67 13.23 4.23
N SER A 134 3.85 14.27 4.33
CA SER A 134 4.33 15.65 4.49
C SER A 134 4.60 16.06 5.92
N ASN A 135 3.90 15.48 6.89
CA ASN A 135 4.02 15.84 8.31
C ASN A 135 4.93 14.87 9.08
N ARG A 136 5.38 15.30 10.25
CA ARG A 136 6.04 14.43 11.23
C ARG A 136 5.04 13.37 11.75
N ASN A 137 5.57 12.16 11.96
CA ASN A 137 4.89 11.08 12.67
C ASN A 137 5.84 10.43 13.70
N ASP A 138 5.44 9.30 14.30
CA ASP A 138 6.27 8.59 15.29
C ASP A 138 7.58 8.02 14.69
N ILE A 139 7.67 7.90 13.37
CA ILE A 139 8.80 7.30 12.66
C ILE A 139 9.84 8.36 12.28
N ALA A 140 9.42 9.47 11.68
CA ALA A 140 10.34 10.46 11.14
C ALA A 140 9.68 11.84 10.94
N ASP A 141 10.53 12.81 10.63
CA ASP A 141 10.11 14.10 10.11
C ASP A 141 9.71 13.99 8.64
N GLY A 142 8.59 14.61 8.28
CA GLY A 142 8.19 14.82 6.89
C GLY A 142 8.75 16.13 6.32
N VAL A 143 8.45 16.42 5.06
CA VAL A 143 8.96 17.61 4.35
C VAL A 143 8.55 18.94 5.03
N ASN A 144 7.41 18.97 5.71
CA ASN A 144 6.96 20.17 6.44
C ASN A 144 7.82 20.50 7.67
N GLU A 145 8.70 19.57 8.08
CA GLU A 145 9.65 19.71 9.19
C GLU A 145 11.09 19.98 8.71
N GLU A 146 11.29 20.40 7.47
CA GLU A 146 12.60 20.54 6.84
C GLU A 146 13.61 21.33 7.69
N GLY A 147 13.18 22.34 8.43
CA GLY A 147 14.05 23.14 9.30
C GLY A 147 14.42 22.48 10.64
N SER A 148 13.83 21.35 11.01
CA SER A 148 14.01 20.72 12.33
C SER A 148 15.36 20.00 12.46
N GLY A 149 15.90 19.44 11.35
CA GLY A 149 17.11 18.61 11.33
C GLY A 149 16.96 17.26 12.03
N GLY A 150 15.72 16.81 12.36
CA GLY A 150 15.47 15.61 13.16
C GLY A 150 15.65 14.28 12.40
N GLY A 151 15.01 14.13 11.27
CA GLY A 151 15.03 12.89 10.50
C GLY A 151 14.34 11.72 11.22
N LEU A 152 14.96 10.53 11.24
CA LEU A 152 14.40 9.35 11.91
C LEU A 152 14.41 9.49 13.43
N THR A 153 13.28 9.14 14.04
CA THR A 153 13.18 9.00 15.51
C THR A 153 13.90 7.73 15.99
N VAL A 154 14.01 7.55 17.32
CA VAL A 154 14.50 6.28 17.89
C VAL A 154 13.59 5.11 17.50
N PHE A 155 12.28 5.32 17.47
CA PHE A 155 11.30 4.34 17.00
C PHE A 155 11.44 4.09 15.49
N GLY A 156 11.61 5.16 14.69
CA GLY A 156 11.81 5.05 13.25
C GLY A 156 13.00 4.17 12.85
N ARG A 157 14.12 4.25 13.58
CA ARG A 157 15.25 3.33 13.37
C ARG A 157 14.87 1.87 13.58
N LYS A 158 14.04 1.56 14.60
CA LYS A 158 13.53 0.21 14.85
C LYS A 158 12.57 -0.25 13.74
N VAL A 159 11.74 0.66 13.23
CA VAL A 159 10.86 0.38 12.08
C VAL A 159 11.66 0.00 10.85
N VAL A 160 12.70 0.77 10.49
CA VAL A 160 13.56 0.46 9.34
C VAL A 160 14.30 -0.88 9.53
N GLN A 161 14.77 -1.16 10.74
CA GLN A 161 15.39 -2.46 11.06
C GLN A 161 14.41 -3.62 10.88
N GLU A 162 13.16 -3.47 11.34
CA GLU A 162 12.12 -4.48 11.18
C GLU A 162 11.74 -4.68 9.71
N MET A 163 11.62 -3.60 8.92
CA MET A 163 11.34 -3.69 7.48
C MET A 163 12.45 -4.39 6.69
N ASN A 164 13.69 -4.41 7.17
CA ASN A 164 14.83 -5.08 6.55
C ASN A 164 15.01 -6.54 6.99
N ARG A 165 14.23 -7.02 7.93
CA ARG A 165 14.29 -8.41 8.42
C ARG A 165 13.56 -9.37 7.50
#